data_1c1bbde0cda0e04b788e5aae8d35a60b
#
_entry.id   1c1bbde0cda0e04b788e5aae8d35a60b
#
_cell.length_a   1.000
_cell.length_b   1.000
_cell.length_c   1.000
_cell.angle_alpha   90.00
_cell.angle_beta   90.00
_cell.angle_gamma   90.00
#
_symmetry.space_group_name_H-M   'P 1'
#
loop_
_entity.id
_entity.type
_entity.pdbx_description
1 polymer ?
#
loop_
_entity_poly.entity_id
_entity_poly.type
_entity_poly.pdbx_seq_one_letter_code
_entity_poly.pdbx_strand_id
1 'polypeptide(L)'
;MFSRNKYLLVFMAILAAAGVFYGGFFFGQNQKPPNGKEFNIINQEVGQQAEVDFAPFWTTWNTVTAKYVSAKDLDGQKMVWGAVEGMVKSLGDPYSVFFPPQENKEFKDAIRGDFGGVGMEIGTKGGTVMVISPLKGTPAERAGIKAGDKILKIGDKITLDMTAEEAARLIRGEKGTAIKLLIFPKGEEATKEVTLIRDTIIIPILETEEKPGGIFLVKIYSFSGNSTNEFRNALRKFVYSGNSKMIIDLRGNPGGYLESAVDASSWFLPIGKTVVREKFGNGEENLFKSKGYNIFNNLPLAILVNDGS
;
A
#
# COMPACT_ATOMS: atom_id res chain seq x y z
N MET A 1 7.01 23.11 84.74
CA MET A 1 6.91 21.75 84.23
C MET A 1 6.06 21.66 82.92
N PHE A 2 6.01 22.71 82.12
CA PHE A 2 5.15 22.80 80.92
C PHE A 2 5.90 22.81 79.54
N SER A 3 7.26 22.83 79.59
CA SER A 3 8.04 22.97 78.34
C SER A 3 8.23 21.64 77.54
N ARG A 4 8.34 20.54 78.26
CA ARG A 4 8.69 19.23 77.64
C ARG A 4 7.56 18.63 76.79
N ASN A 5 6.29 18.88 77.10
CA ASN A 5 5.16 18.38 76.35
C ASN A 5 4.93 19.14 75.04
N LYS A 6 5.33 20.39 74.91
CA LYS A 6 5.22 21.14 73.64
C LYS A 6 6.16 20.59 72.54
N TYR A 7 7.38 20.24 72.89
CA TYR A 7 8.31 19.63 71.94
C TYR A 7 7.87 18.22 71.50
N LEU A 8 7.29 17.45 72.43
CA LEU A 8 6.74 16.13 72.10
C LEU A 8 5.55 16.24 71.17
N LEU A 9 4.65 17.21 71.33
CA LEU A 9 3.50 17.46 70.42
C LEU A 9 3.98 17.93 69.02
N VAL A 10 4.98 18.81 68.97
CA VAL A 10 5.55 19.22 67.67
C VAL A 10 6.22 18.07 66.98
N PHE A 11 6.98 17.22 67.66
CA PHE A 11 7.60 16.03 67.13
C PHE A 11 6.57 15.02 66.58
N MET A 12 5.50 14.77 67.30
CA MET A 12 4.38 13.93 66.88
C MET A 12 3.66 14.50 65.66
N ALA A 13 3.46 15.81 65.58
CA ALA A 13 2.87 16.48 64.44
C ALA A 13 3.75 16.35 63.14
N ILE A 14 5.08 16.48 63.29
CA ILE A 14 6.03 16.29 62.18
C ILE A 14 6.01 14.83 61.71
N LEU A 15 5.99 13.86 62.63
CA LEU A 15 5.91 12.44 62.26
C LEU A 15 4.57 12.11 61.55
N ALA A 16 3.48 12.67 62.03
CA ALA A 16 2.17 12.50 61.38
C ALA A 16 2.14 13.12 59.95
N ALA A 17 2.69 14.34 59.83
CA ALA A 17 2.81 14.99 58.50
C ALA A 17 3.74 14.22 57.54
N ALA A 18 4.87 13.68 58.03
CA ALA A 18 5.75 12.81 57.24
C ALA A 18 5.06 11.52 56.85
N GLY A 19 4.27 10.90 57.77
CA GLY A 19 3.50 9.71 57.44
C GLY A 19 2.41 9.93 56.39
N VAL A 20 1.68 11.03 56.45
CA VAL A 20 0.70 11.43 55.45
C VAL A 20 1.36 11.74 54.11
N PHE A 21 2.51 12.43 54.13
CA PHE A 21 3.26 12.72 52.91
C PHE A 21 3.78 11.45 52.24
N TYR A 22 4.43 10.54 52.99
CA TYR A 22 4.92 9.27 52.48
C TYR A 22 3.78 8.36 52.02
N GLY A 23 2.68 8.29 52.77
CA GLY A 23 1.47 7.56 52.39
C GLY A 23 0.88 8.10 51.09
N GLY A 24 0.73 9.41 50.95
CA GLY A 24 0.23 10.06 49.73
C GLY A 24 1.16 9.88 48.54
N PHE A 25 2.48 9.93 48.76
CA PHE A 25 3.48 9.72 47.73
C PHE A 25 3.47 8.28 47.20
N PHE A 26 3.45 7.28 48.09
CA PHE A 26 3.33 5.86 47.69
C PHE A 26 1.99 5.54 47.03
N PHE A 27 0.89 6.13 47.52
CA PHE A 27 -0.42 5.94 46.90
C PHE A 27 -0.50 6.61 45.54
N GLY A 28 0.14 7.78 45.36
CA GLY A 28 0.20 8.48 44.08
C GLY A 28 1.07 7.79 43.02
N GLN A 29 2.18 7.14 43.44
CA GLN A 29 3.03 6.37 42.52
C GLN A 29 2.34 5.10 42.00
N ASN A 30 1.41 4.51 42.78
CA ASN A 30 0.71 3.29 42.41
C ASN A 30 -0.64 3.54 41.69
N GLN A 31 -1.05 4.80 41.49
CA GLN A 31 -2.22 5.08 40.68
C GLN A 31 -1.85 4.97 39.20
N LYS A 32 -2.22 3.87 38.59
CA LYS A 32 -2.28 3.76 37.13
C LYS A 32 -3.21 4.86 36.60
N PRO A 33 -2.86 5.51 35.48
CA PRO A 33 -3.74 6.51 34.89
C PRO A 33 -5.10 5.86 34.60
N PRO A 34 -6.22 6.48 35.00
CA PRO A 34 -7.52 5.82 35.11
C PRO A 34 -8.17 5.39 33.81
N ASN A 35 -7.57 5.56 32.64
CA ASN A 35 -8.19 5.29 31.32
C ASN A 35 -7.25 4.83 30.21
N GLY A 36 -6.04 4.40 30.48
CA GLY A 36 -5.12 3.89 29.45
C GLY A 36 -5.37 2.41 29.12
N LYS A 37 -5.42 2.07 27.83
CA LYS A 37 -5.39 0.68 27.38
C LYS A 37 -4.00 0.11 27.67
N GLU A 38 -3.90 -0.95 28.47
CA GLU A 38 -2.62 -1.64 28.68
C GLU A 38 -2.31 -2.49 27.44
N PHE A 39 -1.17 -2.24 26.81
CA PHE A 39 -0.67 -3.08 25.75
C PHE A 39 0.42 -4.00 26.30
N ASN A 40 0.26 -5.30 26.07
CA ASN A 40 1.30 -6.26 26.37
C ASN A 40 2.30 -6.26 25.20
N ILE A 41 3.48 -5.65 25.42
CA ILE A 41 4.53 -5.53 24.41
C ILE A 41 5.41 -6.78 24.50
N ILE A 42 5.42 -7.56 23.44
CA ILE A 42 6.24 -8.78 23.31
C ILE A 42 7.40 -8.55 22.32
N ASN A 43 8.42 -9.41 22.37
CA ASN A 43 9.59 -9.36 21.47
C ASN A 43 10.37 -8.04 21.51
N GLN A 44 10.61 -7.50 22.69
CA GLN A 44 11.35 -6.24 22.88
C GLN A 44 12.86 -6.37 22.61
N GLU A 45 13.40 -7.60 22.63
CA GLU A 45 14.83 -7.86 22.60
C GLU A 45 15.34 -8.48 21.27
N VAL A 46 14.62 -8.30 20.17
CA VAL A 46 15.03 -8.85 18.87
C VAL A 46 16.07 -7.94 18.21
N GLY A 47 17.33 -8.33 18.30
CA GLY A 47 18.47 -7.74 17.61
C GLY A 47 19.25 -6.73 18.48
N GLN A 48 20.55 -6.97 18.63
CA GLN A 48 21.47 -5.95 19.17
C GLN A 48 21.73 -4.91 18.08
N GLN A 49 21.33 -3.68 18.36
CA GLN A 49 21.57 -2.53 17.48
C GLN A 49 22.59 -1.58 18.15
N ALA A 50 23.19 -0.72 17.35
CA ALA A 50 24.04 0.38 17.84
C ALA A 50 23.36 1.14 18.99
N GLU A 51 24.14 1.87 19.81
CA GLU A 51 23.63 2.69 20.91
C GLU A 51 22.63 3.74 20.37
N VAL A 52 21.35 3.39 20.41
CA VAL A 52 20.25 4.29 20.04
C VAL A 52 19.34 4.46 21.25
N ASP A 53 19.08 5.71 21.62
CA ASP A 53 18.19 6.03 22.73
C ASP A 53 16.72 5.88 22.31
N PHE A 54 16.05 4.87 22.83
CA PHE A 54 14.61 4.64 22.66
C PHE A 54 13.73 5.37 23.68
N ALA A 55 14.29 6.12 24.63
CA ALA A 55 13.50 6.84 25.63
C ALA A 55 12.49 7.81 25.01
N PRO A 56 12.80 8.59 23.95
CA PRO A 56 11.82 9.45 23.29
C PRO A 56 10.65 8.67 22.69
N PHE A 57 10.90 7.50 22.12
CA PHE A 57 9.86 6.63 21.57
C PHE A 57 8.88 6.19 22.67
N TRP A 58 9.40 5.65 23.78
CA TRP A 58 8.57 5.20 24.89
C TRP A 58 7.84 6.34 25.60
N THR A 59 8.48 7.50 25.73
CA THR A 59 7.85 8.70 26.27
C THR A 59 6.66 9.14 25.41
N THR A 60 6.84 9.14 24.09
CA THR A 60 5.76 9.47 23.14
C THR A 60 4.64 8.43 23.20
N TRP A 61 4.97 7.14 23.17
CA TRP A 61 4.02 6.05 23.30
C TRP A 61 3.14 6.20 24.56
N ASN A 62 3.79 6.37 25.72
CA ASN A 62 3.11 6.52 27.00
C ASN A 62 2.26 7.79 27.05
N THR A 63 2.73 8.87 26.44
CA THR A 63 1.97 10.13 26.40
C THR A 63 0.71 9.98 25.56
N VAL A 64 0.81 9.36 24.38
CA VAL A 64 -0.33 9.11 23.49
C VAL A 64 -1.34 8.20 24.17
N THR A 65 -0.90 7.09 24.72
CA THR A 65 -1.80 6.11 25.36
C THR A 65 -2.48 6.65 26.62
N ALA A 66 -1.84 7.59 27.34
CA ALA A 66 -2.38 8.15 28.57
C ALA A 66 -3.21 9.43 28.35
N LYS A 67 -2.86 10.27 27.34
CA LYS A 67 -3.41 11.64 27.24
C LYS A 67 -4.25 11.88 25.99
N TYR A 68 -4.24 10.97 24.99
CA TYR A 68 -5.05 11.15 23.81
C TYR A 68 -6.54 11.06 24.16
N VAL A 69 -7.35 11.96 23.61
CA VAL A 69 -8.78 12.07 23.95
C VAL A 69 -9.55 10.77 23.71
N SER A 70 -9.22 10.05 22.63
CA SER A 70 -9.78 8.74 22.30
C SER A 70 -8.82 7.58 22.61
N ALA A 71 -8.07 7.66 23.72
CA ALA A 71 -7.10 6.63 24.10
C ALA A 71 -7.71 5.21 24.22
N LYS A 72 -9.01 5.10 24.54
CA LYS A 72 -9.74 3.84 24.62
C LYS A 72 -9.88 3.12 23.27
N ASP A 73 -9.88 3.88 22.18
CA ASP A 73 -10.07 3.39 20.81
C ASP A 73 -8.75 3.12 20.10
N LEU A 74 -7.61 3.36 20.77
CA LEU A 74 -6.28 3.14 20.20
C LEU A 74 -6.06 1.65 19.91
N ASP A 75 -5.54 1.39 18.72
CA ASP A 75 -5.03 0.11 18.30
C ASP A 75 -3.49 0.12 18.38
N GLY A 76 -2.95 -0.58 19.39
CA GLY A 76 -1.51 -0.64 19.62
C GLY A 76 -0.74 -1.23 18.45
N GLN A 77 -1.31 -2.19 17.73
CA GLN A 77 -0.66 -2.78 16.57
C GLN A 77 -0.58 -1.79 15.40
N LYS A 78 -1.59 -0.98 15.19
CA LYS A 78 -1.54 0.12 14.20
C LYS A 78 -0.51 1.17 14.57
N MET A 79 -0.36 1.49 15.87
CA MET A 79 0.67 2.41 16.33
C MET A 79 2.09 1.87 16.04
N VAL A 80 2.32 0.56 16.25
CA VAL A 80 3.59 -0.10 15.88
C VAL A 80 3.84 -0.02 14.38
N TRP A 81 2.85 -0.33 13.56
CA TRP A 81 2.99 -0.23 12.10
C TRP A 81 3.29 1.19 11.63
N GLY A 82 2.61 2.19 12.20
CA GLY A 82 2.90 3.60 11.91
C GLY A 82 4.33 4.01 12.30
N ALA A 83 4.84 3.48 13.42
CA ALA A 83 6.23 3.71 13.80
C ALA A 83 7.23 3.07 12.81
N VAL A 84 6.98 1.82 12.38
CA VAL A 84 7.79 1.13 11.36
C VAL A 84 7.74 1.87 10.02
N GLU A 85 6.55 2.33 9.61
CA GLU A 85 6.38 3.15 8.40
C GLU A 85 7.20 4.44 8.48
N GLY A 86 7.13 5.16 9.63
CA GLY A 86 7.92 6.36 9.87
C GLY A 86 9.42 6.09 9.81
N MET A 87 9.89 4.96 10.34
CA MET A 87 11.28 4.54 10.27
C MET A 87 11.74 4.31 8.83
N VAL A 88 10.97 3.57 8.01
CA VAL A 88 11.28 3.36 6.60
C VAL A 88 11.26 4.69 5.84
N LYS A 89 10.27 5.54 6.11
CA LYS A 89 10.16 6.86 5.47
C LYS A 89 11.32 7.81 5.79
N SER A 90 11.98 7.61 6.96
CA SER A 90 13.16 8.40 7.34
C SER A 90 14.39 8.13 6.46
N LEU A 91 14.41 7.09 5.64
CA LEU A 91 15.45 6.82 4.66
C LEU A 91 15.50 7.88 3.55
N GLY A 92 14.42 8.64 3.34
CA GLY A 92 14.31 9.64 2.27
C GLY A 92 14.21 9.03 0.87
N ASP A 93 14.05 7.71 0.77
CA ASP A 93 13.87 7.00 -0.49
C ASP A 93 12.37 6.83 -0.80
N PRO A 94 11.85 7.46 -1.88
CA PRO A 94 10.44 7.38 -2.23
C PRO A 94 9.99 5.98 -2.68
N TYR A 95 10.93 5.08 -3.00
CA TYR A 95 10.65 3.72 -3.46
C TYR A 95 10.68 2.70 -2.33
N SER A 96 11.22 3.05 -1.16
CA SER A 96 11.19 2.20 0.03
C SER A 96 9.89 2.42 0.81
N VAL A 97 9.03 1.40 0.82
CA VAL A 97 7.71 1.46 1.47
C VAL A 97 7.52 0.26 2.40
N PHE A 98 7.01 0.52 3.59
CA PHE A 98 6.53 -0.52 4.49
C PHE A 98 5.02 -0.73 4.28
N PHE A 99 4.62 -1.96 4.09
CA PHE A 99 3.21 -2.35 4.05
C PHE A 99 2.86 -3.20 5.26
N PRO A 100 1.87 -2.81 6.08
CA PRO A 100 1.26 -3.73 7.05
C PRO A 100 0.76 -5.01 6.39
N PRO A 101 0.61 -6.13 7.12
CA PRO A 101 0.28 -7.43 6.52
C PRO A 101 -0.92 -7.43 5.57
N GLN A 102 -1.97 -6.69 5.91
CA GLN A 102 -3.16 -6.58 5.06
C GLN A 102 -2.85 -5.84 3.75
N GLU A 103 -2.20 -4.69 3.84
CA GLU A 103 -1.82 -3.87 2.68
C GLU A 103 -0.79 -4.60 1.80
N ASN A 104 0.14 -5.36 2.41
CA ASN A 104 1.09 -6.20 1.68
C ASN A 104 0.38 -7.29 0.85
N LYS A 105 -0.69 -7.89 1.40
CA LYS A 105 -1.52 -8.85 0.65
C LYS A 105 -2.16 -8.15 -0.55
N GLU A 106 -2.80 -7.01 -0.33
CA GLU A 106 -3.45 -6.22 -1.39
C GLU A 106 -2.45 -5.78 -2.48
N PHE A 107 -1.26 -5.34 -2.07
CA PHE A 107 -0.17 -4.99 -2.97
C PHE A 107 0.31 -6.19 -3.81
N LYS A 108 0.50 -7.35 -3.17
CA LYS A 108 0.87 -8.59 -3.88
C LYS A 108 -0.19 -9.04 -4.87
N ASP A 109 -1.47 -8.92 -4.52
CA ASP A 109 -2.58 -9.27 -5.40
C ASP A 109 -2.64 -8.29 -6.59
N ALA A 110 -2.40 -6.99 -6.35
CA ALA A 110 -2.32 -6.00 -7.42
C ALA A 110 -1.14 -6.25 -8.39
N ILE A 111 0.04 -6.62 -7.89
CA ILE A 111 1.19 -6.98 -8.73
C ILE A 111 0.92 -8.28 -9.50
N ARG A 112 0.19 -9.23 -8.94
CA ARG A 112 -0.21 -10.44 -9.66
C ARG A 112 -1.09 -10.15 -10.88
N GLY A 113 -1.77 -8.99 -10.88
CA GLY A 113 -2.64 -8.54 -11.96
C GLY A 113 -4.04 -9.13 -11.89
N ASP A 114 -4.39 -9.80 -10.79
CA ASP A 114 -5.72 -10.28 -10.48
C ASP A 114 -6.12 -9.87 -9.06
N PHE A 115 -7.23 -9.21 -8.93
CA PHE A 115 -7.79 -8.84 -7.62
C PHE A 115 -9.30 -8.91 -7.63
N GLY A 116 -9.87 -9.17 -6.47
CA GLY A 116 -11.31 -9.16 -6.29
C GLY A 116 -11.86 -7.74 -6.28
N GLY A 117 -12.84 -7.47 -7.15
CA GLY A 117 -13.43 -6.15 -7.28
C GLY A 117 -14.62 -6.12 -8.22
N VAL A 118 -15.00 -4.93 -8.67
CA VAL A 118 -16.13 -4.76 -9.58
C VAL A 118 -15.73 -4.33 -10.99
N GLY A 119 -14.44 -4.01 -11.22
CA GLY A 119 -13.88 -3.73 -12.54
C GLY A 119 -14.29 -2.38 -13.11
N MET A 120 -13.89 -1.32 -12.44
CA MET A 120 -13.98 0.05 -12.97
C MET A 120 -12.76 0.87 -12.51
N GLU A 121 -12.32 1.77 -13.37
CA GLU A 121 -11.35 2.79 -13.05
C GLU A 121 -12.09 3.96 -12.40
N ILE A 122 -11.56 4.44 -11.27
CA ILE A 122 -12.14 5.58 -10.54
C ILE A 122 -11.08 6.65 -10.32
N GLY A 123 -11.54 7.88 -10.19
CA GLY A 123 -10.72 9.04 -9.88
C GLY A 123 -11.48 10.00 -8.97
N THR A 124 -10.83 11.11 -8.62
CA THR A 124 -11.47 12.19 -7.84
C THR A 124 -11.51 13.48 -8.64
N LYS A 125 -12.63 14.18 -8.57
CA LYS A 125 -12.81 15.51 -9.15
C LYS A 125 -13.64 16.38 -8.22
N GLY A 126 -13.04 17.48 -7.75
CA GLY A 126 -13.71 18.39 -6.81
C GLY A 126 -14.18 17.70 -5.53
N GLY A 127 -13.33 16.85 -4.91
CA GLY A 127 -13.66 16.12 -3.68
C GLY A 127 -14.68 14.98 -3.84
N THR A 128 -15.07 14.65 -5.08
CA THR A 128 -16.05 13.59 -5.35
C THR A 128 -15.40 12.45 -6.10
N VAL A 129 -15.63 11.22 -5.65
CA VAL A 129 -15.21 9.99 -6.35
C VAL A 129 -16.08 9.80 -7.60
N MET A 130 -15.44 9.55 -8.73
CA MET A 130 -16.09 9.43 -10.03
C MET A 130 -15.56 8.23 -10.81
N VAL A 131 -16.42 7.57 -11.56
CA VAL A 131 -16.06 6.54 -12.52
C VAL A 131 -15.39 7.17 -13.73
N ILE A 132 -14.14 6.81 -14.01
CA ILE A 132 -13.42 7.19 -15.24
C ILE A 132 -13.88 6.29 -16.37
N SER A 133 -13.82 4.96 -16.14
CA SER A 133 -14.26 3.97 -17.13
C SER A 133 -14.59 2.64 -16.46
N PRO A 134 -15.72 1.98 -16.77
CA PRO A 134 -15.89 0.57 -16.45
C PRO A 134 -15.02 -0.28 -17.38
N LEU A 135 -14.49 -1.38 -16.87
CA LEU A 135 -13.73 -2.35 -17.65
C LEU A 135 -14.67 -3.33 -18.34
N LYS A 136 -14.33 -3.69 -19.57
CA LYS A 136 -15.17 -4.59 -20.40
C LYS A 136 -15.33 -5.96 -19.75
N GLY A 137 -16.55 -6.49 -19.76
CA GLY A 137 -16.88 -7.83 -19.24
C GLY A 137 -16.94 -7.93 -17.72
N THR A 138 -16.83 -6.80 -16.99
CA THR A 138 -16.80 -6.78 -15.52
C THR A 138 -18.16 -6.56 -14.87
N PRO A 139 -18.31 -6.80 -13.55
CA PRO A 139 -19.56 -6.52 -12.83
C PRO A 139 -20.04 -5.09 -12.98
N ALA A 140 -19.15 -4.09 -13.00
CA ALA A 140 -19.52 -2.68 -13.13
C ALA A 140 -20.14 -2.40 -14.51
N GLU A 141 -19.55 -2.90 -15.60
CA GLU A 141 -20.10 -2.75 -16.95
C GLU A 141 -21.45 -3.46 -17.08
N ARG A 142 -21.55 -4.72 -16.61
CA ARG A 142 -22.81 -5.49 -16.64
C ARG A 142 -23.95 -4.82 -15.88
N ALA A 143 -23.63 -4.06 -14.82
CA ALA A 143 -24.60 -3.29 -14.03
C ALA A 143 -24.97 -1.95 -14.68
N GLY A 144 -24.38 -1.60 -15.81
CA GLY A 144 -24.66 -0.38 -16.55
C GLY A 144 -24.01 0.89 -15.96
N ILE A 145 -22.98 0.74 -15.14
CA ILE A 145 -22.15 1.87 -14.66
C ILE A 145 -21.41 2.48 -15.86
N LYS A 146 -21.35 3.80 -15.92
CA LYS A 146 -20.79 4.55 -17.06
C LYS A 146 -19.71 5.54 -16.63
N ALA A 147 -18.89 5.91 -17.58
CA ALA A 147 -17.90 6.99 -17.39
C ALA A 147 -18.60 8.33 -17.03
N GLY A 148 -18.13 8.93 -15.94
CA GLY A 148 -18.67 10.17 -15.39
C GLY A 148 -19.74 9.99 -14.32
N ASP A 149 -20.15 8.77 -13.99
CA ASP A 149 -21.01 8.50 -12.84
C ASP A 149 -20.27 8.84 -11.56
N LYS A 150 -20.94 9.52 -10.61
CA LYS A 150 -20.37 9.84 -9.29
C LYS A 150 -20.73 8.74 -8.32
N ILE A 151 -19.78 8.33 -7.49
CA ILE A 151 -20.01 7.37 -6.41
C ILE A 151 -20.17 8.17 -5.13
N LEU A 152 -21.35 8.15 -4.53
CA LEU A 152 -21.68 8.93 -3.33
C LEU A 152 -21.53 8.12 -2.04
N LYS A 153 -21.75 6.79 -2.12
CA LYS A 153 -21.52 5.87 -0.99
C LYS A 153 -20.97 4.54 -1.48
N ILE A 154 -20.17 3.92 -0.64
CA ILE A 154 -19.63 2.55 -0.78
C ILE A 154 -19.99 1.80 0.50
N GLY A 155 -20.96 0.87 0.42
CA GLY A 155 -21.61 0.32 1.60
C GLY A 155 -22.24 1.45 2.42
N ASP A 156 -21.88 1.52 3.71
CA ASP A 156 -22.38 2.57 4.61
C ASP A 156 -21.51 3.85 4.64
N LYS A 157 -20.38 3.86 3.93
CA LYS A 157 -19.42 4.97 3.95
C LYS A 157 -19.72 5.99 2.86
N ILE A 158 -19.81 7.26 3.25
CA ILE A 158 -19.92 8.42 2.33
C ILE A 158 -18.54 8.66 1.70
N THR A 159 -18.51 8.93 0.39
CA THR A 159 -17.25 9.07 -0.37
C THR A 159 -16.79 10.53 -0.51
N LEU A 160 -17.49 11.50 0.10
CA LEU A 160 -17.09 12.90 0.09
C LEU A 160 -15.68 13.03 0.69
N ASP A 161 -14.80 13.74 -0.01
CA ASP A 161 -13.40 13.97 0.34
C ASP A 161 -12.52 12.71 0.45
N MET A 162 -13.02 11.54 0.03
CA MET A 162 -12.19 10.35 -0.13
C MET A 162 -11.25 10.46 -1.33
N THR A 163 -10.05 9.94 -1.19
CA THR A 163 -9.18 9.71 -2.35
C THR A 163 -9.68 8.55 -3.21
N ALA A 164 -9.23 8.48 -4.46
CA ALA A 164 -9.55 7.34 -5.33
C ALA A 164 -9.04 6.01 -4.75
N GLU A 165 -7.88 6.04 -4.10
CA GLU A 165 -7.26 4.88 -3.45
C GLU A 165 -8.09 4.37 -2.27
N GLU A 166 -8.59 5.28 -1.43
CA GLU A 166 -9.47 4.93 -0.30
C GLU A 166 -10.77 4.31 -0.78
N ALA A 167 -11.39 4.92 -1.80
CA ALA A 167 -12.59 4.38 -2.41
C ALA A 167 -12.34 3.01 -3.07
N ALA A 168 -11.22 2.85 -3.79
CA ALA A 168 -10.84 1.59 -4.39
C ALA A 168 -10.66 0.48 -3.35
N ARG A 169 -10.01 0.77 -2.20
CA ARG A 169 -9.89 -0.19 -1.10
C ARG A 169 -11.24 -0.68 -0.58
N LEU A 170 -12.22 0.20 -0.47
CA LEU A 170 -13.57 -0.16 -0.02
C LEU A 170 -14.33 -1.00 -1.06
N ILE A 171 -14.11 -0.71 -2.35
CA ILE A 171 -14.76 -1.43 -3.46
C ILE A 171 -14.15 -2.80 -3.67
N ARG A 172 -12.83 -2.95 -3.51
CA ARG A 172 -12.13 -4.24 -3.55
C ARG A 172 -12.61 -5.17 -2.45
N GLY A 173 -12.37 -6.45 -2.62
CA GLY A 173 -12.69 -7.48 -1.64
C GLY A 173 -12.77 -8.86 -2.27
N GLU A 174 -13.09 -9.86 -1.48
CA GLU A 174 -13.12 -11.25 -1.89
C GLU A 174 -14.15 -11.49 -3.00
N LYS A 175 -13.76 -12.27 -4.02
CA LYS A 175 -14.63 -12.72 -5.10
C LYS A 175 -15.90 -13.37 -4.54
N GLY A 176 -17.04 -13.08 -5.16
CA GLY A 176 -18.34 -13.59 -4.75
C GLY A 176 -19.05 -12.79 -3.66
N THR A 177 -18.37 -11.86 -3.01
CA THR A 177 -18.98 -10.99 -2.01
C THR A 177 -19.72 -9.82 -2.67
N ALA A 178 -20.83 -9.37 -2.04
CA ALA A 178 -21.61 -8.25 -2.52
C ALA A 178 -21.07 -6.91 -2.00
N ILE A 179 -21.16 -5.87 -2.83
CA ILE A 179 -20.93 -4.48 -2.43
C ILE A 179 -22.07 -3.61 -2.97
N LYS A 180 -22.58 -2.72 -2.14
CA LYS A 180 -23.58 -1.73 -2.52
C LYS A 180 -22.93 -0.40 -2.81
N LEU A 181 -23.25 0.21 -3.93
CA LEU A 181 -22.82 1.54 -4.32
C LEU A 181 -24.04 2.43 -4.49
N LEU A 182 -24.01 3.63 -3.89
CA LEU A 182 -24.94 4.70 -4.23
C LEU A 182 -24.28 5.57 -5.30
N ILE A 183 -24.77 5.52 -6.50
CA ILE A 183 -24.24 6.28 -7.62
C ILE A 183 -25.20 7.42 -8.00
N PHE A 184 -24.62 8.50 -8.51
CA PHE A 184 -25.35 9.57 -9.19
C PHE A 184 -24.93 9.53 -10.66
N PRO A 185 -25.77 8.92 -11.53
CA PRO A 185 -25.43 8.73 -12.93
C PRO A 185 -25.26 10.07 -13.65
N LYS A 186 -24.33 10.12 -14.60
CA LYS A 186 -24.08 11.33 -15.37
C LYS A 186 -25.28 11.65 -16.26
N GLY A 187 -25.87 12.85 -16.06
CA GLY A 187 -27.01 13.33 -16.84
C GLY A 187 -28.38 12.90 -16.32
N GLU A 188 -28.41 12.22 -15.16
CA GLU A 188 -29.67 11.92 -14.45
C GLU A 188 -29.86 12.87 -13.26
N GLU A 189 -31.10 12.99 -12.80
CA GLU A 189 -31.46 13.87 -11.66
C GLU A 189 -31.61 13.11 -10.34
N ALA A 190 -31.55 11.78 -10.38
CA ALA A 190 -31.73 10.93 -9.22
C ALA A 190 -30.53 9.99 -8.97
N THR A 191 -30.33 9.68 -7.70
CA THR A 191 -29.36 8.66 -7.31
C THR A 191 -29.91 7.26 -7.51
N LYS A 192 -29.01 6.29 -7.77
CA LYS A 192 -29.33 4.87 -7.94
C LYS A 192 -28.48 4.02 -7.00
N GLU A 193 -29.11 3.14 -6.25
CA GLU A 193 -28.39 2.08 -5.52
C GLU A 193 -28.12 0.90 -6.45
N VAL A 194 -26.85 0.49 -6.53
CA VAL A 194 -26.41 -0.64 -7.36
C VAL A 194 -25.72 -1.64 -6.47
N THR A 195 -26.20 -2.88 -6.45
CA THR A 195 -25.52 -3.98 -5.79
C THR A 195 -24.70 -4.75 -6.79
N LEU A 196 -23.40 -4.85 -6.54
CA LEU A 196 -22.44 -5.54 -7.40
C LEU A 196 -21.89 -6.77 -6.68
N ILE A 197 -21.72 -7.86 -7.38
CA ILE A 197 -20.99 -9.02 -6.88
C ILE A 197 -19.56 -8.91 -7.35
N ARG A 198 -18.60 -8.89 -6.41
CA ARG A 198 -17.18 -8.83 -6.75
C ARG A 198 -16.76 -10.07 -7.54
N ASP A 199 -15.94 -9.85 -8.52
CA ASP A 199 -15.37 -10.93 -9.35
C ASP A 199 -13.85 -10.75 -9.43
N THR A 200 -13.14 -11.74 -9.97
CA THR A 200 -11.73 -11.57 -10.32
C THR A 200 -11.63 -10.58 -11.47
N ILE A 201 -11.02 -9.44 -11.20
CA ILE A 201 -10.76 -8.42 -12.22
C ILE A 201 -9.38 -8.66 -12.79
N ILE A 202 -9.32 -8.96 -14.07
CA ILE A 202 -8.07 -9.14 -14.80
C ILE A 202 -7.80 -7.82 -15.53
N ILE A 203 -6.80 -7.09 -15.09
CA ILE A 203 -6.31 -5.92 -15.83
C ILE A 203 -5.46 -6.45 -16.99
N PRO A 204 -5.66 -5.98 -18.22
CA PRO A 204 -4.77 -6.31 -19.32
C PRO A 204 -3.32 -5.96 -18.94
N ILE A 205 -2.45 -6.97 -18.95
CA ILE A 205 -1.03 -6.80 -18.63
C ILE A 205 -0.31 -6.10 -19.76
N LEU A 206 -0.74 -6.40 -20.99
CA LEU A 206 -0.24 -5.79 -22.20
C LEU A 206 -1.31 -5.78 -23.30
N GLU A 207 -1.13 -4.87 -24.23
CA GLU A 207 -1.90 -4.78 -25.48
C GLU A 207 -0.97 -4.76 -26.67
N THR A 208 -1.46 -5.22 -27.80
CA THR A 208 -0.71 -5.22 -29.06
C THR A 208 -1.49 -4.52 -30.16
N GLU A 209 -0.80 -3.74 -30.99
CA GLU A 209 -1.41 -3.03 -32.10
C GLU A 209 -0.45 -3.03 -33.30
N GLU A 210 -0.98 -3.25 -34.51
CA GLU A 210 -0.24 -3.08 -35.74
C GLU A 210 -0.35 -1.64 -36.23
N LYS A 211 0.79 -1.03 -36.52
CA LYS A 211 0.89 0.36 -37.00
C LYS A 211 1.37 0.37 -38.46
N PRO A 212 1.03 1.41 -39.23
CA PRO A 212 1.57 1.59 -40.57
C PRO A 212 3.11 1.55 -40.60
N GLY A 213 3.68 1.07 -41.69
CA GLY A 213 5.14 1.01 -41.89
C GLY A 213 5.81 -0.22 -41.31
N GLY A 214 5.06 -1.29 -41.08
CA GLY A 214 5.59 -2.58 -40.59
C GLY A 214 5.99 -2.52 -39.12
N ILE A 215 5.29 -1.72 -38.32
CA ILE A 215 5.55 -1.51 -36.90
C ILE A 215 4.54 -2.29 -36.07
N PHE A 216 5.04 -3.08 -35.12
CA PHE A 216 4.24 -3.76 -34.11
C PHE A 216 4.44 -3.09 -32.76
N LEU A 217 3.39 -2.55 -32.18
CA LEU A 217 3.38 -1.92 -30.87
C LEU A 217 2.98 -2.94 -29.81
N VAL A 218 3.79 -3.04 -28.75
CA VAL A 218 3.49 -3.79 -27.52
C VAL A 218 3.47 -2.80 -26.37
N LYS A 219 2.30 -2.48 -25.84
CA LYS A 219 2.15 -1.65 -24.67
C LYS A 219 2.06 -2.53 -23.43
N ILE A 220 2.98 -2.38 -22.50
CA ILE A 220 3.07 -3.17 -21.25
C ILE A 220 2.66 -2.28 -20.09
N TYR A 221 1.56 -2.63 -19.43
CA TYR A 221 1.03 -1.85 -18.31
C TYR A 221 1.69 -2.19 -16.98
N SER A 222 2.15 -3.43 -16.79
CA SER A 222 2.88 -3.86 -15.60
C SER A 222 3.65 -5.15 -15.85
N PHE A 223 4.68 -5.41 -15.05
CA PHE A 223 5.41 -6.68 -15.04
C PHE A 223 4.83 -7.62 -13.97
N SER A 224 3.56 -7.98 -14.11
CA SER A 224 2.84 -8.87 -13.21
C SER A 224 3.26 -10.34 -13.36
N GLY A 225 2.70 -11.23 -12.51
CA GLY A 225 3.06 -12.65 -12.50
C GLY A 225 2.85 -13.39 -13.80
N ASN A 226 1.88 -12.96 -14.65
CA ASN A 226 1.62 -13.57 -15.96
C ASN A 226 2.27 -12.81 -17.14
N SER A 227 2.98 -11.72 -16.89
CA SER A 227 3.53 -10.86 -17.95
C SER A 227 4.51 -11.59 -18.86
N THR A 228 5.29 -12.54 -18.35
CA THR A 228 6.18 -13.40 -19.14
C THR A 228 5.42 -14.19 -20.21
N ASN A 229 4.28 -14.78 -19.86
CA ASN A 229 3.48 -15.56 -20.81
C ASN A 229 2.78 -14.66 -21.82
N GLU A 230 2.21 -13.54 -21.34
CA GLU A 230 1.54 -12.57 -22.23
C GLU A 230 2.52 -11.93 -23.20
N PHE A 231 3.72 -11.58 -22.73
CA PHE A 231 4.77 -11.05 -23.60
C PHE A 231 5.22 -12.07 -24.65
N ARG A 232 5.38 -13.33 -24.28
CA ARG A 232 5.65 -14.42 -25.24
C ARG A 232 4.54 -14.56 -26.28
N ASN A 233 3.28 -14.45 -25.88
CA ASN A 233 2.14 -14.46 -26.78
C ASN A 233 2.16 -13.26 -27.73
N ALA A 234 2.52 -12.07 -27.22
CA ALA A 234 2.70 -10.87 -28.07
C ALA A 234 3.81 -11.05 -29.11
N LEU A 235 4.94 -11.63 -28.70
CA LEU A 235 6.05 -11.94 -29.65
C LEU A 235 5.62 -12.96 -30.72
N ARG A 236 4.82 -13.95 -30.38
CA ARG A 236 4.24 -14.85 -31.38
C ARG A 236 3.35 -14.11 -32.37
N LYS A 237 2.46 -13.23 -31.89
CA LYS A 237 1.63 -12.37 -32.76
C LYS A 237 2.50 -11.51 -33.67
N PHE A 238 3.59 -10.91 -33.15
CA PHE A 238 4.53 -10.17 -33.94
C PHE A 238 5.12 -10.99 -35.09
N VAL A 239 5.58 -12.21 -34.82
CA VAL A 239 6.14 -13.09 -35.84
C VAL A 239 5.09 -13.43 -36.92
N TYR A 240 3.87 -13.69 -36.52
CA TYR A 240 2.79 -14.03 -37.50
C TYR A 240 2.27 -12.80 -38.25
N SER A 241 2.42 -11.61 -37.75
CA SER A 241 1.94 -10.39 -38.41
C SER A 241 2.81 -9.97 -39.61
N GLY A 242 4.04 -10.51 -39.71
CA GLY A 242 4.98 -10.11 -40.77
C GLY A 242 5.57 -8.70 -40.58
N ASN A 243 5.31 -8.04 -39.48
CA ASN A 243 5.93 -6.75 -39.14
C ASN A 243 7.44 -6.92 -38.92
N SER A 244 8.21 -5.90 -39.24
CA SER A 244 9.69 -5.93 -39.21
C SER A 244 10.32 -5.01 -38.16
N LYS A 245 9.50 -4.25 -37.42
CA LYS A 245 9.91 -3.27 -36.40
C LYS A 245 9.03 -3.41 -35.19
N MET A 246 9.58 -3.13 -34.01
CA MET A 246 8.81 -3.19 -32.77
C MET A 246 8.94 -1.91 -31.95
N ILE A 247 7.86 -1.51 -31.32
CA ILE A 247 7.84 -0.50 -30.25
C ILE A 247 7.33 -1.17 -28.99
N ILE A 248 8.10 -1.07 -27.90
CA ILE A 248 7.65 -1.44 -26.55
C ILE A 248 7.32 -0.14 -25.83
N ASP A 249 6.05 0.02 -25.47
CA ASP A 249 5.57 1.20 -24.74
C ASP A 249 5.43 0.87 -23.25
N LEU A 250 6.33 1.45 -22.43
CA LEU A 250 6.35 1.33 -20.98
C LEU A 250 5.87 2.61 -20.29
N ARG A 251 5.32 3.58 -21.02
CA ARG A 251 4.84 4.82 -20.43
C ARG A 251 3.72 4.55 -19.45
N GLY A 252 3.88 5.03 -18.20
CA GLY A 252 2.96 4.76 -17.11
C GLY A 252 3.00 3.35 -16.54
N ASN A 253 4.04 2.56 -16.86
CA ASN A 253 4.27 1.25 -16.26
C ASN A 253 5.03 1.40 -14.93
N PRO A 254 4.42 1.12 -13.77
CA PRO A 254 5.06 1.30 -12.46
C PRO A 254 6.08 0.19 -12.12
N GLY A 255 6.34 -0.74 -13.04
CA GLY A 255 7.22 -1.89 -12.81
C GLY A 255 6.45 -3.16 -12.47
N GLY A 256 6.98 -3.94 -11.54
CA GLY A 256 6.46 -5.24 -11.11
C GLY A 256 7.57 -6.22 -10.75
N TYR A 257 7.40 -7.51 -11.12
CA TYR A 257 8.40 -8.53 -10.85
C TYR A 257 9.66 -8.33 -11.68
N LEU A 258 10.80 -8.27 -11.01
CA LEU A 258 12.11 -8.12 -11.63
C LEU A 258 12.41 -9.25 -12.62
N GLU A 259 12.08 -10.49 -12.25
CA GLU A 259 12.27 -11.67 -13.08
C GLU A 259 11.49 -11.58 -14.41
N SER A 260 10.31 -10.94 -14.39
CA SER A 260 9.51 -10.74 -15.60
C SER A 260 10.17 -9.75 -16.55
N ALA A 261 10.77 -8.68 -16.02
CA ALA A 261 11.53 -7.71 -16.82
C ALA A 261 12.81 -8.34 -17.40
N VAL A 262 13.50 -9.16 -16.61
CA VAL A 262 14.67 -9.92 -17.06
C VAL A 262 14.30 -10.91 -18.16
N ASP A 263 13.17 -11.61 -18.02
CA ASP A 263 12.67 -12.54 -19.06
C ASP A 263 12.34 -11.81 -20.36
N ALA A 264 11.60 -10.70 -20.30
CA ALA A 264 11.29 -9.87 -21.45
C ALA A 264 12.55 -9.36 -22.15
N SER A 265 13.53 -8.86 -21.41
CA SER A 265 14.81 -8.40 -21.94
C SER A 265 15.63 -9.52 -22.60
N SER A 266 15.46 -10.76 -22.13
CA SER A 266 16.20 -11.93 -22.63
C SER A 266 15.87 -12.31 -24.08
N TRP A 267 14.76 -11.82 -24.63
CA TRP A 267 14.41 -12.02 -26.04
C TRP A 267 15.28 -11.19 -27.01
N PHE A 268 15.89 -10.10 -26.51
CA PHE A 268 16.66 -9.15 -27.28
C PHE A 268 18.16 -9.17 -26.95
N LEU A 269 18.55 -9.77 -25.83
CA LEU A 269 19.91 -9.73 -25.30
C LEU A 269 20.57 -11.12 -25.36
N PRO A 270 21.89 -11.17 -25.66
CA PRO A 270 22.63 -12.43 -25.62
C PRO A 270 22.70 -13.00 -24.21
N ILE A 271 22.93 -14.31 -24.13
CA ILE A 271 23.05 -15.04 -22.88
C ILE A 271 24.14 -14.43 -21.98
N GLY A 272 23.84 -14.34 -20.68
CA GLY A 272 24.79 -13.88 -19.67
C GLY A 272 24.98 -12.36 -19.63
N LYS A 273 24.37 -11.58 -20.54
CA LYS A 273 24.40 -10.12 -20.48
C LYS A 273 23.69 -9.65 -19.23
N THR A 274 24.32 -8.80 -18.43
CA THR A 274 23.71 -8.23 -17.23
C THR A 274 22.54 -7.33 -17.62
N VAL A 275 21.34 -7.64 -17.11
CA VAL A 275 20.11 -6.84 -17.27
C VAL A 275 19.97 -5.87 -16.12
N VAL A 276 20.06 -6.40 -14.87
CA VAL A 276 19.96 -5.62 -13.64
C VAL A 276 21.07 -6.02 -12.69
N ARG A 277 21.58 -5.03 -11.95
CA ARG A 277 22.52 -5.20 -10.84
C ARG A 277 21.86 -4.67 -9.58
N GLU A 278 21.63 -5.54 -8.62
CA GLU A 278 21.13 -5.22 -7.30
C GLU A 278 22.32 -5.11 -6.34
N LYS A 279 22.45 -3.99 -5.65
CA LYS A 279 23.51 -3.73 -4.68
C LYS A 279 22.94 -3.64 -3.28
N PHE A 280 23.57 -4.34 -2.35
CA PHE A 280 23.19 -4.31 -0.95
C PHE A 280 24.14 -3.45 -0.11
N GLY A 281 23.66 -2.96 1.03
CA GLY A 281 24.44 -2.12 1.93
C GLY A 281 25.66 -2.81 2.55
N ASN A 282 25.70 -4.15 2.58
CA ASN A 282 26.84 -4.95 3.00
C ASN A 282 27.93 -5.14 1.91
N GLY A 283 27.71 -4.53 0.72
CA GLY A 283 28.64 -4.62 -0.42
C GLY A 283 28.41 -5.83 -1.33
N GLU A 284 27.47 -6.72 -1.01
CA GLU A 284 27.09 -7.81 -1.90
C GLU A 284 26.34 -7.28 -3.13
N GLU A 285 26.47 -7.99 -4.25
CA GLU A 285 25.77 -7.68 -5.49
C GLU A 285 25.11 -8.93 -6.07
N ASN A 286 23.83 -8.82 -6.45
CA ASN A 286 23.15 -9.80 -7.27
C ASN A 286 23.10 -9.34 -8.72
N LEU A 287 23.50 -10.21 -9.65
CA LEU A 287 23.47 -9.94 -11.08
C LEU A 287 22.35 -10.75 -11.74
N PHE A 288 21.33 -10.06 -12.18
CA PHE A 288 20.28 -10.67 -13.01
C PHE A 288 20.72 -10.61 -14.47
N LYS A 289 20.90 -11.78 -15.05
CA LYS A 289 21.47 -11.92 -16.41
C LYS A 289 20.43 -12.41 -17.39
N SER A 290 20.55 -11.99 -18.63
CA SER A 290 19.76 -12.48 -19.75
C SER A 290 19.86 -13.99 -19.88
N LYS A 291 18.71 -14.63 -20.08
CA LYS A 291 18.58 -16.07 -20.38
C LYS A 291 19.04 -16.40 -21.82
N GLY A 292 19.18 -15.36 -22.65
CA GLY A 292 19.76 -15.48 -23.97
C GLY A 292 18.85 -16.16 -25.00
N TYR A 293 17.55 -15.89 -24.98
CA TYR A 293 16.68 -16.31 -26.08
C TYR A 293 17.12 -15.72 -27.41
N ASN A 294 17.56 -14.45 -27.38
CA ASN A 294 18.32 -13.74 -28.44
C ASN A 294 17.74 -13.85 -29.85
N ILE A 295 16.42 -14.06 -29.95
CA ILE A 295 15.75 -14.27 -31.25
C ILE A 295 15.60 -12.94 -31.98
N PHE A 296 15.53 -11.82 -31.25
CA PHE A 296 15.26 -10.49 -31.78
C PHE A 296 16.44 -9.51 -31.59
N ASN A 297 17.68 -10.01 -31.50
CA ASN A 297 18.87 -9.20 -31.25
C ASN A 297 19.13 -8.13 -32.30
N ASN A 298 18.69 -8.34 -33.54
CA ASN A 298 18.84 -7.41 -34.67
C ASN A 298 17.52 -6.71 -35.05
N LEU A 299 16.45 -6.89 -34.27
CA LEU A 299 15.17 -6.25 -34.55
C LEU A 299 15.28 -4.74 -34.32
N PRO A 300 14.88 -3.89 -35.29
CA PRO A 300 14.69 -2.47 -35.02
C PRO A 300 13.66 -2.27 -33.91
N LEU A 301 14.14 -1.86 -32.74
CA LEU A 301 13.37 -1.74 -31.49
C LEU A 301 13.45 -0.33 -30.96
N ALA A 302 12.31 0.24 -30.62
CA ALA A 302 12.21 1.46 -29.82
C ALA A 302 11.48 1.16 -28.51
N ILE A 303 11.96 1.75 -27.41
CA ILE A 303 11.30 1.65 -26.10
C ILE A 303 10.86 3.04 -25.68
N LEU A 304 9.57 3.21 -25.38
CA LEU A 304 8.98 4.46 -24.90
C LEU A 304 8.86 4.42 -23.38
N VAL A 305 9.36 5.45 -22.72
CA VAL A 305 9.30 5.63 -21.27
C VAL A 305 8.85 7.04 -20.92
N ASN A 306 8.36 7.27 -19.71
CA ASN A 306 8.05 8.58 -19.15
C ASN A 306 8.29 8.58 -17.63
N ASP A 307 7.95 9.68 -16.94
CA ASP A 307 8.13 9.82 -15.49
C ASP A 307 7.35 8.77 -14.67
N GLY A 308 6.38 8.10 -15.26
CA GLY A 308 5.60 7.02 -14.64
C GLY A 308 6.12 5.61 -14.99
N SER A 309 7.33 5.50 -15.55
CA SER A 309 7.93 4.22 -15.96
C SER A 309 8.97 3.75 -14.99
#